data_a05dbd34e8a8971c3f26349255bca023
#
_entry.id   a05dbd34e8a8971c3f26349255bca023
#
_cell.length_a   1.000
_cell.length_b   1.000
_cell.length_c   1.000
_cell.angle_alpha   90.00
_cell.angle_beta   90.00
_cell.angle_gamma   90.00
#
_symmetry.space_group_name_H-M   'P 1'
#
loop_
_entity.id
_entity.type
_entity.pdbx_description
1 polymer ?
#
loop_
_entity_poly.entity_id
_entity_poly.type
_entity_poly.pdbx_seq_one_letter_code
_entity_poly.pdbx_strand_id
1 'polypeptide(L)'
;MLRRREPPEPDGSVASSGLSDPSGRSSLLYRQPVFFSMTRFNWQNPYPTPRSPVFARNIVSTSHPLAAQAGLRMLWKGGNAVDAAIAAAVAITVVEPVSCGLGGDAFALVWDGNRLHGLNASGAAPAAWNLDYFRSRYGEENGIAKRPRRGWDVATVPGVIAGWEALHAKFGSLPFADLMEPAIEIAERGHAVAGVVARKWNAAIPELQNQPGFAGTFMPNGRAPEVSERVCFPGHAATLRLLAEQGPRAYYEGEIAERIAAFSRECGGAMTLDDLRNCRADWVEPIGKEYRGHTVHEIPPNGQGIAALIALGILKQFDVKSLKVDSVESQHLQIEAMKLAFADIYRYVADPRSMEVTPEQMLDDAYLESRAKLIDPKRATHFGFGMPASGGTIYMSAVDERGMMVSFIQSNYMGFGSGVVVPGTGIALHNRGWGFSMDPKSPNVVAGGKRPFHTIIPAFLTQQVDGRQEAVMSFGVMGGDMQPQGHLQTVVRMLDYGQQPQAACDAPRWKINRDFTLDLEATLDPATVQGLRERGHQIKSMNDPYMDFGSGQFIWRLDRNDPERGYVAASDSRRDGLAAGF
;
A
#
# COMPACT_ATOMS: atom_id res chain seq x y z
N MET A 1 54.04 18.10 26.91
CA MET A 1 54.44 17.30 28.10
C MET A 1 53.21 16.67 28.68
N LEU A 2 53.05 15.32 28.51
CA LEU A 2 52.44 14.41 29.45
C LEU A 2 52.46 13.03 28.81
N ARG A 3 52.96 12.10 29.56
CA ARG A 3 53.49 10.77 29.15
C ARG A 3 52.38 9.74 28.92
N ARG A 4 52.59 8.90 27.88
CA ARG A 4 51.89 7.62 27.70
C ARG A 4 52.33 6.63 28.81
N ARG A 5 51.37 5.83 29.31
CA ARG A 5 51.66 4.60 30.09
C ARG A 5 51.16 3.42 29.28
N GLU A 6 52.05 2.49 29.01
CA GLU A 6 51.78 1.14 28.49
C GLU A 6 51.36 0.18 29.62
N PRO A 7 50.52 -0.85 29.35
CA PRO A 7 50.25 -1.91 30.33
C PRO A 7 51.26 -3.05 30.20
N PRO A 8 51.51 -3.83 31.29
CA PRO A 8 52.53 -4.85 31.37
C PRO A 8 52.09 -6.19 30.76
N GLU A 9 53.09 -6.92 30.23
CA GLU A 9 53.02 -8.32 29.78
C GLU A 9 52.87 -9.31 30.95
N PRO A 10 52.27 -10.50 30.75
CA PRO A 10 52.29 -11.56 31.73
C PRO A 10 53.45 -12.54 31.44
N ASP A 11 54.16 -12.86 32.52
CA ASP A 11 55.29 -13.76 32.60
C ASP A 11 54.90 -15.24 32.53
N GLY A 12 55.83 -16.03 32.08
CA GLY A 12 55.63 -17.41 31.69
C GLY A 12 55.91 -18.48 32.73
N SER A 13 55.78 -19.67 32.28
CA SER A 13 56.27 -20.99 32.72
C SER A 13 55.71 -21.61 33.99
N VAL A 14 55.26 -22.85 33.89
CA VAL A 14 55.76 -24.02 34.62
C VAL A 14 55.27 -25.33 33.99
N ALA A 15 56.13 -26.28 34.08
CA ALA A 15 56.34 -27.52 33.41
C ALA A 15 55.33 -28.68 33.67
N SER A 16 55.45 -29.64 32.77
CA SER A 16 54.94 -30.98 32.65
C SER A 16 55.06 -31.93 33.89
N SER A 17 54.08 -32.81 34.05
CA SER A 17 54.32 -34.20 34.38
C SER A 17 53.18 -35.08 33.87
N GLY A 18 53.52 -36.12 33.11
CA GLY A 18 52.58 -37.06 32.53
C GLY A 18 52.10 -38.11 33.51
N LEU A 19 50.98 -38.67 33.21
CA LEU A 19 50.61 -40.07 33.55
C LEU A 19 49.66 -40.58 32.47
N SER A 20 50.06 -41.70 31.86
CA SER A 20 49.30 -42.46 30.87
C SER A 20 48.24 -43.33 31.53
N ASP A 21 47.00 -43.23 31.02
CA ASP A 21 45.93 -44.18 31.31
C ASP A 21 45.55 -44.95 30.02
N PRO A 22 45.63 -46.31 30.03
CA PRO A 22 45.29 -47.10 28.86
C PRO A 22 43.89 -47.69 28.99
N SER A 23 42.87 -46.90 28.65
CA SER A 23 41.52 -47.41 28.39
C SER A 23 40.92 -46.69 27.19
N GLY A 24 41.00 -47.34 26.03
CA GLY A 24 40.40 -46.84 24.78
C GLY A 24 38.89 -46.70 24.85
N ARG A 25 38.44 -45.50 25.17
CA ARG A 25 37.11 -45.03 24.85
C ARG A 25 37.21 -43.75 24.04
N SER A 26 36.84 -43.88 22.78
CA SER A 26 36.62 -42.75 21.87
C SER A 26 35.60 -41.77 22.49
N SER A 27 36.11 -40.71 23.11
CA SER A 27 35.27 -39.56 23.52
C SER A 27 35.00 -38.75 22.29
N LEU A 28 33.79 -38.85 21.76
CA LEU A 28 33.20 -37.84 20.86
C LEU A 28 33.25 -36.50 21.59
N LEU A 29 34.27 -35.71 21.27
CA LEU A 29 34.34 -34.32 21.65
C LEU A 29 33.14 -33.58 21.03
N TYR A 30 32.09 -33.40 21.82
CA TYR A 30 31.04 -32.41 21.55
C TYR A 30 31.73 -31.04 21.46
N ARG A 31 32.02 -30.59 20.23
CA ARG A 31 32.35 -29.18 20.01
C ARG A 31 31.13 -28.36 20.44
N GLN A 32 31.25 -27.66 21.56
CA GLN A 32 30.27 -26.63 21.91
C GLN A 32 30.15 -25.68 20.73
N PRO A 33 28.94 -25.31 20.31
CA PRO A 33 28.76 -24.33 19.25
C PRO A 33 29.41 -23.02 19.70
N VAL A 34 30.41 -22.57 18.96
CA VAL A 34 30.99 -21.24 19.12
C VAL A 34 29.88 -20.28 18.71
N PHE A 35 29.18 -19.71 19.68
CA PHE A 35 28.28 -18.60 19.44
C PHE A 35 29.11 -17.39 18.98
N PHE A 36 29.23 -17.21 17.67
CA PHE A 36 29.68 -15.94 17.15
C PHE A 36 28.65 -14.90 17.60
N SER A 37 29.05 -14.00 18.47
CA SER A 37 28.27 -12.81 18.80
C SER A 37 28.08 -12.05 17.49
N MET A 38 26.87 -12.16 16.90
CA MET A 38 26.56 -11.32 15.74
C MET A 38 26.65 -9.86 16.15
N THR A 39 27.42 -9.08 15.42
CA THR A 39 27.51 -7.65 15.60
C THR A 39 26.11 -7.06 15.42
N ARG A 40 25.52 -6.53 16.49
CA ARG A 40 24.21 -5.86 16.43
C ARG A 40 24.41 -4.45 15.89
N PHE A 41 24.10 -4.25 14.62
CA PHE A 41 24.07 -2.90 14.04
C PHE A 41 22.85 -2.12 14.56
N ASN A 42 23.02 -0.80 14.69
CA ASN A 42 21.88 0.11 14.76
C ASN A 42 21.38 0.34 13.32
N TRP A 43 20.18 -0.17 13.02
CA TRP A 43 19.57 -0.08 11.69
C TRP A 43 18.93 1.29 11.40
N GLN A 44 18.95 2.23 12.34
CA GLN A 44 18.53 3.60 12.08
C GLN A 44 19.60 4.31 11.26
N ASN A 45 19.21 4.91 10.14
CA ASN A 45 20.08 5.79 9.39
C ASN A 45 19.84 7.24 9.85
N PRO A 46 20.76 7.88 10.58
CA PRO A 46 20.59 9.26 11.06
C PRO A 46 20.80 10.31 9.95
N TYR A 47 21.22 9.87 8.77
CA TYR A 47 21.49 10.76 7.64
C TYR A 47 20.32 10.78 6.67
N PRO A 48 20.05 11.93 5.99
CA PRO A 48 19.14 11.97 4.86
C PRO A 48 19.56 10.95 3.79
N THR A 49 18.61 10.18 3.27
CA THR A 49 18.87 9.19 2.22
C THR A 49 18.34 9.72 0.89
N PRO A 50 19.11 10.56 0.16
CA PRO A 50 18.70 11.02 -1.15
C PRO A 50 18.69 9.84 -2.14
N ARG A 51 17.65 9.75 -2.95
CA ARG A 51 17.57 8.82 -4.07
C ARG A 51 17.68 9.59 -5.37
N SER A 52 18.42 9.06 -6.32
CA SER A 52 18.44 9.59 -7.67
C SER A 52 17.24 9.08 -8.47
N PRO A 53 16.65 9.90 -9.35
CA PRO A 53 15.66 9.41 -10.29
C PRO A 53 16.29 8.38 -11.24
N VAL A 54 15.51 7.39 -11.67
CA VAL A 54 15.94 6.32 -12.57
C VAL A 54 15.41 6.61 -13.96
N PHE A 55 16.29 6.57 -14.98
CA PHE A 55 15.95 6.79 -16.38
C PHE A 55 16.10 5.47 -17.14
N ALA A 56 15.05 5.00 -17.80
CA ALA A 56 15.08 3.79 -18.62
C ALA A 56 13.86 3.70 -19.54
N ARG A 57 13.84 2.71 -20.44
CA ARG A 57 12.68 2.43 -21.32
C ARG A 57 11.73 1.39 -20.72
N ASN A 58 12.24 0.52 -19.86
CA ASN A 58 11.51 -0.49 -19.13
C ASN A 58 11.74 -0.26 -17.64
N ILE A 59 10.70 0.01 -16.84
CA ILE A 59 10.85 0.37 -15.42
C ILE A 59 9.79 -0.32 -14.58
N VAL A 60 10.21 -0.76 -13.39
CA VAL A 60 9.32 -1.13 -12.27
C VAL A 60 9.70 -0.33 -11.04
N SER A 61 8.72 0.30 -10.39
CA SER A 61 8.90 1.05 -9.14
C SER A 61 7.90 0.57 -8.09
N THR A 62 8.42 0.08 -6.94
CA THR A 62 7.59 -0.44 -5.84
C THR A 62 8.33 -0.35 -4.50
N SER A 63 7.66 -0.72 -3.39
CA SER A 63 8.13 -0.54 -2.02
C SER A 63 9.18 -1.56 -1.55
N HIS A 64 9.52 -2.58 -2.35
CA HIS A 64 10.53 -3.58 -1.99
C HIS A 64 11.41 -3.98 -3.18
N PRO A 65 12.76 -4.06 -3.02
CA PRO A 65 13.69 -4.36 -4.12
C PRO A 65 13.42 -5.70 -4.81
N LEU A 66 13.13 -6.75 -4.07
CA LEU A 66 12.87 -8.07 -4.63
C LEU A 66 11.60 -8.09 -5.49
N ALA A 67 10.59 -7.30 -5.14
CA ALA A 67 9.38 -7.18 -5.96
C ALA A 67 9.65 -6.39 -7.25
N ALA A 68 10.45 -5.32 -7.19
CA ALA A 68 10.89 -4.61 -8.41
C ALA A 68 11.67 -5.54 -9.34
N GLN A 69 12.58 -6.36 -8.79
CA GLN A 69 13.35 -7.36 -9.56
C GLN A 69 12.45 -8.43 -10.18
N ALA A 70 11.41 -8.90 -9.47
CA ALA A 70 10.44 -9.85 -10.00
C ALA A 70 9.73 -9.29 -11.25
N GLY A 71 9.29 -8.04 -11.19
CA GLY A 71 8.69 -7.37 -12.36
C GLY A 71 9.69 -7.17 -13.51
N LEU A 72 10.92 -6.73 -13.23
CA LEU A 72 11.96 -6.59 -14.25
C LEU A 72 12.30 -7.93 -14.91
N ARG A 73 12.29 -9.04 -14.16
CA ARG A 73 12.50 -10.38 -14.74
C ARG A 73 11.48 -10.69 -15.84
N MET A 74 10.22 -10.22 -15.70
CA MET A 74 9.20 -10.40 -16.74
C MET A 74 9.47 -9.52 -17.96
N LEU A 75 9.89 -8.28 -17.77
CA LEU A 75 10.28 -7.40 -18.89
C LEU A 75 11.49 -7.97 -19.65
N TRP A 76 12.51 -8.49 -18.95
CA TRP A 76 13.65 -9.21 -19.54
C TRP A 76 13.25 -10.48 -20.31
N LYS A 77 12.19 -11.18 -19.88
CA LYS A 77 11.62 -12.32 -20.61
C LYS A 77 10.81 -11.91 -21.85
N GLY A 78 10.68 -10.62 -22.16
CA GLY A 78 9.88 -10.10 -23.27
C GLY A 78 8.41 -9.86 -22.94
N GLY A 79 8.03 -9.96 -21.65
CA GLY A 79 6.73 -9.57 -21.13
C GLY A 79 6.45 -8.08 -21.28
N ASN A 80 5.23 -7.68 -20.96
CA ASN A 80 4.81 -6.29 -20.96
C ASN A 80 4.70 -5.69 -19.55
N ALA A 81 4.29 -4.42 -19.45
CA ALA A 81 4.13 -3.74 -18.17
C ALA A 81 3.09 -4.40 -17.24
N VAL A 82 2.06 -5.05 -17.79
CA VAL A 82 1.06 -5.80 -16.98
C VAL A 82 1.67 -7.08 -16.41
N ASP A 83 2.43 -7.85 -17.20
CA ASP A 83 3.16 -9.02 -16.70
C ASP A 83 4.12 -8.63 -15.57
N ALA A 84 4.84 -7.52 -15.76
CA ALA A 84 5.75 -6.99 -14.75
C ALA A 84 5.03 -6.55 -13.46
N ALA A 85 3.90 -5.86 -13.59
CA ALA A 85 3.11 -5.42 -12.45
C ALA A 85 2.53 -6.62 -11.67
N ILE A 86 2.01 -7.65 -12.35
CA ILE A 86 1.50 -8.86 -11.68
C ILE A 86 2.64 -9.59 -10.96
N ALA A 87 3.78 -9.84 -11.61
CA ALA A 87 4.90 -10.54 -10.98
C ALA A 87 5.44 -9.79 -9.75
N ALA A 88 5.54 -8.45 -9.84
CA ALA A 88 5.88 -7.62 -8.69
C ALA A 88 4.81 -7.70 -7.59
N ALA A 89 3.52 -7.70 -7.97
CA ALA A 89 2.39 -7.82 -7.05
C ALA A 89 2.36 -9.17 -6.33
N VAL A 90 2.68 -10.27 -7.02
CA VAL A 90 2.81 -11.59 -6.40
C VAL A 90 3.98 -11.64 -5.44
N ALA A 91 5.16 -11.19 -5.88
CA ALA A 91 6.39 -11.22 -5.06
C ALA A 91 6.26 -10.38 -3.78
N ILE A 92 5.58 -9.22 -3.85
CA ILE A 92 5.43 -8.34 -2.68
C ILE A 92 4.55 -8.96 -1.59
N THR A 93 3.63 -9.88 -1.93
CA THR A 93 2.84 -10.62 -0.92
C THR A 93 3.71 -11.51 -0.03
N VAL A 94 4.88 -11.89 -0.52
CA VAL A 94 5.88 -12.70 0.20
C VAL A 94 6.81 -11.80 1.02
N VAL A 95 7.34 -10.73 0.40
CA VAL A 95 8.42 -9.92 1.01
C VAL A 95 7.93 -8.77 1.88
N GLU A 96 6.67 -8.35 1.74
CA GLU A 96 6.04 -7.32 2.58
C GLU A 96 4.64 -7.76 3.07
N PRO A 97 4.52 -8.90 3.79
CA PRO A 97 3.24 -9.46 4.22
C PRO A 97 2.49 -8.57 5.21
N VAL A 98 3.19 -7.61 5.82
CA VAL A 98 2.61 -6.59 6.71
C VAL A 98 1.61 -5.67 6.02
N SER A 99 1.70 -5.50 4.69
CA SER A 99 0.92 -4.50 3.95
C SER A 99 -0.04 -5.12 2.94
N CYS A 100 0.27 -6.29 2.39
CA CYS A 100 -0.55 -6.99 1.41
C CYS A 100 -0.40 -8.51 1.52
N GLY A 101 -1.24 -9.27 0.79
CA GLY A 101 -1.22 -10.73 0.79
C GLY A 101 -2.22 -11.30 -0.20
N LEU A 102 -2.23 -12.62 -0.36
CA LEU A 102 -3.15 -13.34 -1.25
C LEU A 102 -4.62 -13.21 -0.84
N GLY A 103 -4.89 -12.78 0.38
CA GLY A 103 -6.23 -12.52 0.92
C GLY A 103 -6.61 -11.04 0.90
N GLY A 104 -5.99 -10.22 0.03
CA GLY A 104 -6.22 -8.79 -0.11
C GLY A 104 -7.16 -8.39 -1.24
N ASP A 105 -7.21 -7.08 -1.51
CA ASP A 105 -7.89 -6.45 -2.65
C ASP A 105 -6.89 -5.73 -3.56
N ALA A 106 -7.31 -5.44 -4.81
CA ALA A 106 -6.52 -4.68 -5.76
C ALA A 106 -7.36 -3.72 -6.61
N PHE A 107 -6.72 -2.63 -7.06
CA PHE A 107 -7.20 -1.76 -8.14
C PHE A 107 -6.07 -1.50 -9.12
N ALA A 108 -6.42 -1.22 -10.38
CA ALA A 108 -5.45 -0.83 -11.39
C ALA A 108 -6.00 0.22 -12.36
N LEU A 109 -5.09 1.05 -12.86
CA LEU A 109 -5.26 1.85 -14.07
C LEU A 109 -4.21 1.39 -15.08
N VAL A 110 -4.63 1.05 -16.29
CA VAL A 110 -3.76 0.53 -17.36
C VAL A 110 -3.92 1.39 -18.60
N TRP A 111 -2.84 2.03 -19.01
CA TRP A 111 -2.72 2.64 -20.32
C TRP A 111 -2.18 1.60 -21.29
N ASP A 112 -2.96 1.25 -22.32
CA ASP A 112 -2.63 0.20 -23.29
C ASP A 112 -1.87 0.72 -24.55
N GLY A 113 -1.43 1.97 -24.50
CA GLY A 113 -0.84 2.68 -25.63
C GLY A 113 -1.84 3.56 -26.38
N ASN A 114 -3.14 3.43 -26.12
CA ASN A 114 -4.20 4.14 -26.82
C ASN A 114 -5.25 4.76 -25.89
N ARG A 115 -5.66 4.05 -24.84
CA ARG A 115 -6.64 4.51 -23.86
C ARG A 115 -6.36 4.01 -22.44
N LEU A 116 -6.94 4.68 -21.47
CA LEU A 116 -6.85 4.30 -20.06
C LEU A 116 -8.01 3.38 -19.69
N HIS A 117 -7.69 2.26 -19.01
CA HIS A 117 -8.65 1.29 -18.48
C HIS A 117 -8.58 1.27 -16.96
N GLY A 118 -9.70 1.16 -16.28
CA GLY A 118 -9.79 1.00 -14.83
C GLY A 118 -10.23 -0.41 -14.44
N LEU A 119 -9.63 -0.97 -13.39
CA LEU A 119 -10.00 -2.26 -12.80
C LEU A 119 -10.29 -2.10 -11.32
N ASN A 120 -11.48 -2.55 -10.90
CA ASN A 120 -11.89 -2.67 -9.50
C ASN A 120 -11.93 -4.14 -9.12
N ALA A 121 -10.97 -4.59 -8.34
CA ALA A 121 -10.92 -5.93 -7.76
C ALA A 121 -11.02 -5.86 -6.23
N SER A 122 -11.96 -5.07 -5.71
CA SER A 122 -12.36 -5.11 -4.31
C SER A 122 -13.46 -6.15 -4.10
N GLY A 123 -13.32 -6.97 -3.06
CA GLY A 123 -14.29 -7.99 -2.74
C GLY A 123 -15.51 -7.47 -1.99
N ALA A 124 -16.62 -8.20 -2.14
CA ALA A 124 -17.88 -7.89 -1.48
C ALA A 124 -17.93 -8.47 -0.05
N ALA A 125 -18.83 -7.95 0.77
CA ALA A 125 -19.20 -8.53 2.06
C ALA A 125 -19.80 -9.93 1.87
N PRO A 126 -19.50 -10.90 2.78
CA PRO A 126 -20.22 -12.17 2.83
C PRO A 126 -21.73 -11.97 2.83
N ALA A 127 -22.48 -12.82 2.12
CA ALA A 127 -23.93 -12.67 1.93
C ALA A 127 -24.72 -12.58 3.26
N ALA A 128 -24.21 -13.19 4.32
CA ALA A 128 -24.86 -13.20 5.64
C ALA A 128 -24.73 -11.86 6.40
N TRP A 129 -23.87 -10.93 5.97
CA TRP A 129 -23.65 -9.70 6.72
C TRP A 129 -24.78 -8.69 6.59
N ASN A 130 -25.28 -8.22 7.72
CA ASN A 130 -26.20 -7.10 7.87
C ASN A 130 -26.09 -6.55 9.31
N LEU A 131 -26.80 -5.48 9.64
CA LEU A 131 -26.75 -4.89 10.99
C LEU A 131 -27.19 -5.86 12.09
N ASP A 132 -28.17 -6.71 11.84
CA ASP A 132 -28.67 -7.66 12.83
C ASP A 132 -27.66 -8.79 13.09
N TYR A 133 -26.92 -9.23 12.05
CA TYR A 133 -25.78 -10.12 12.20
C TYR A 133 -24.75 -9.57 13.20
N PHE A 134 -24.39 -8.30 13.08
CA PHE A 134 -23.42 -7.66 13.97
C PHE A 134 -24.00 -7.36 15.35
N ARG A 135 -25.25 -6.91 15.44
CA ARG A 135 -25.93 -6.68 16.73
C ARG A 135 -26.00 -7.95 17.57
N SER A 136 -26.40 -9.06 16.98
CA SER A 136 -26.53 -10.35 17.69
C SER A 136 -25.19 -10.87 18.22
N ARG A 137 -24.07 -10.55 17.56
CA ARG A 137 -22.74 -11.05 17.92
C ARG A 137 -21.98 -10.12 18.86
N TYR A 138 -22.09 -8.82 18.64
CA TYR A 138 -21.23 -7.81 19.29
C TYR A 138 -22.01 -6.79 20.09
N GLY A 139 -23.34 -6.85 20.06
CA GLY A 139 -24.20 -5.86 20.70
C GLY A 139 -24.23 -4.53 19.95
N GLU A 140 -24.77 -3.53 20.63
CA GLU A 140 -24.85 -2.15 20.12
C GLU A 140 -24.49 -1.13 21.20
N GLU A 141 -24.24 0.09 20.78
CA GLU A 141 -24.02 1.25 21.63
C GLU A 141 -24.64 2.48 20.99
N ASN A 142 -25.51 3.18 21.72
CA ASN A 142 -26.26 4.32 21.20
C ASN A 142 -27.05 4.01 19.91
N GLY A 143 -27.60 2.80 19.77
CA GLY A 143 -28.33 2.36 18.57
C GLY A 143 -27.44 1.98 17.37
N ILE A 144 -26.12 1.99 17.52
CA ILE A 144 -25.16 1.63 16.49
C ILE A 144 -24.59 0.24 16.82
N ALA A 145 -24.67 -0.69 15.86
CA ALA A 145 -24.09 -2.02 16.01
C ALA A 145 -22.58 -1.96 16.21
N LYS A 146 -22.05 -2.77 17.14
CA LYS A 146 -20.60 -2.93 17.32
C LYS A 146 -20.04 -3.91 16.29
N ARG A 147 -18.74 -3.81 16.00
CA ARG A 147 -17.99 -4.76 15.17
C ARG A 147 -16.56 -4.93 15.69
N PRO A 148 -15.92 -6.08 15.45
CA PRO A 148 -14.51 -6.26 15.78
C PRO A 148 -13.62 -5.48 14.82
N ARG A 149 -12.39 -5.19 15.24
CA ARG A 149 -11.37 -4.59 14.38
C ARG A 149 -10.56 -5.66 13.61
N ARG A 150 -10.46 -6.86 14.17
CA ARG A 150 -9.71 -8.01 13.66
C ARG A 150 -10.60 -9.27 13.68
N GLY A 151 -10.12 -10.34 13.10
CA GLY A 151 -10.83 -11.60 13.02
C GLY A 151 -11.66 -11.75 11.75
N TRP A 152 -12.52 -12.78 11.71
CA TRP A 152 -13.28 -13.12 10.50
C TRP A 152 -14.32 -12.07 10.11
N ASP A 153 -14.99 -11.46 11.07
CA ASP A 153 -16.12 -10.55 10.82
C ASP A 153 -15.70 -9.13 10.37
N VAL A 154 -14.47 -9.02 9.86
CA VAL A 154 -13.98 -7.86 9.11
C VAL A 154 -13.32 -8.24 7.78
N ALA A 155 -13.26 -9.55 7.46
CA ALA A 155 -12.73 -10.02 6.18
C ALA A 155 -13.84 -10.08 5.14
N THR A 156 -13.83 -9.19 4.14
CA THR A 156 -14.65 -9.34 2.93
C THR A 156 -14.01 -10.38 2.01
N VAL A 157 -14.69 -10.79 0.95
CA VAL A 157 -14.15 -11.77 0.00
C VAL A 157 -12.87 -11.20 -0.62
N PRO A 158 -11.73 -11.93 -0.63
CA PRO A 158 -10.50 -11.44 -1.22
C PRO A 158 -10.62 -11.25 -2.73
N GLY A 159 -10.29 -10.05 -3.24
CA GLY A 159 -10.41 -9.71 -4.65
C GLY A 159 -9.11 -9.72 -5.45
N VAL A 160 -7.94 -9.74 -4.77
CA VAL A 160 -6.64 -9.53 -5.41
C VAL A 160 -6.34 -10.53 -6.55
N ILE A 161 -6.64 -11.81 -6.36
CA ILE A 161 -6.40 -12.86 -7.38
C ILE A 161 -7.31 -12.66 -8.60
N ALA A 162 -8.58 -12.26 -8.40
CA ALA A 162 -9.49 -11.91 -9.50
C ALA A 162 -8.98 -10.68 -10.27
N GLY A 163 -8.29 -9.75 -9.58
CA GLY A 163 -7.63 -8.62 -10.22
C GLY A 163 -6.46 -9.06 -11.11
N TRP A 164 -5.60 -9.96 -10.63
CA TRP A 164 -4.51 -10.52 -11.45
C TRP A 164 -5.05 -11.31 -12.65
N GLU A 165 -6.11 -12.12 -12.43
CA GLU A 165 -6.81 -12.86 -13.49
C GLU A 165 -7.30 -11.92 -14.60
N ALA A 166 -8.04 -10.87 -14.23
CA ALA A 166 -8.63 -9.93 -15.18
C ALA A 166 -7.57 -9.15 -15.96
N LEU A 167 -6.49 -8.69 -15.28
CA LEU A 167 -5.37 -8.00 -15.92
C LEU A 167 -4.65 -8.91 -16.91
N HIS A 168 -4.30 -10.13 -16.47
CA HIS A 168 -3.59 -11.09 -17.31
C HIS A 168 -4.43 -11.52 -18.51
N ALA A 169 -5.71 -11.84 -18.32
CA ALA A 169 -6.60 -12.27 -19.39
C ALA A 169 -6.78 -11.21 -20.49
N LYS A 170 -6.73 -9.92 -20.14
CA LYS A 170 -6.92 -8.83 -21.10
C LYS A 170 -5.62 -8.33 -21.74
N PHE A 171 -4.53 -8.28 -20.98
CA PHE A 171 -3.31 -7.60 -21.39
C PHE A 171 -2.04 -8.46 -21.27
N GLY A 172 -2.08 -9.57 -20.52
CA GLY A 172 -0.91 -10.43 -20.31
C GLY A 172 -0.33 -10.96 -21.62
N SER A 173 0.99 -11.06 -21.68
CA SER A 173 1.71 -11.60 -22.83
C SER A 173 2.53 -12.85 -22.51
N LEU A 174 2.96 -13.00 -21.25
CA LEU A 174 3.63 -14.22 -20.78
C LEU A 174 2.62 -15.22 -20.19
N PRO A 175 2.94 -16.51 -20.11
CA PRO A 175 2.14 -17.47 -19.36
C PRO A 175 1.94 -17.03 -17.91
N PHE A 176 0.74 -17.19 -17.37
CA PHE A 176 0.45 -16.80 -15.98
C PHE A 176 1.37 -17.49 -14.96
N ALA A 177 1.74 -18.74 -15.22
CA ALA A 177 2.67 -19.51 -14.39
C ALA A 177 4.04 -18.81 -14.26
N ASP A 178 4.56 -18.22 -15.33
CA ASP A 178 5.84 -17.52 -15.34
C ASP A 178 5.84 -16.32 -14.37
N LEU A 179 4.70 -15.67 -14.21
CA LEU A 179 4.53 -14.51 -13.32
C LEU A 179 4.61 -14.92 -11.83
N MET A 180 4.31 -16.18 -11.52
CA MET A 180 4.38 -16.73 -10.16
C MET A 180 5.79 -17.16 -9.76
N GLU A 181 6.65 -17.55 -10.73
CA GLU A 181 7.97 -18.11 -10.47
C GLU A 181 8.83 -17.30 -9.49
N PRO A 182 9.02 -15.97 -9.64
CA PRO A 182 9.91 -15.21 -8.75
C PRO A 182 9.44 -15.26 -7.29
N ALA A 183 8.13 -15.18 -7.07
CA ALA A 183 7.54 -15.21 -5.74
C ALA A 183 7.66 -16.61 -5.10
N ILE A 184 7.44 -17.68 -5.89
CA ILE A 184 7.63 -19.06 -5.44
C ILE A 184 9.08 -19.26 -5.00
N GLU A 185 10.06 -18.85 -5.81
CA GLU A 185 11.48 -18.95 -5.47
C GLU A 185 11.81 -18.20 -4.16
N ILE A 186 11.31 -16.98 -3.99
CA ILE A 186 11.54 -16.18 -2.78
C ILE A 186 10.89 -16.84 -1.56
N ALA A 187 9.67 -17.36 -1.69
CA ALA A 187 8.95 -17.98 -0.57
C ALA A 187 9.61 -19.30 -0.11
N GLU A 188 10.15 -20.10 -1.03
CA GLU A 188 10.82 -21.37 -0.73
C GLU A 188 12.24 -21.19 -0.21
N ARG A 189 13.05 -20.40 -0.94
CA ARG A 189 14.45 -20.17 -0.57
C ARG A 189 14.58 -19.22 0.61
N GLY A 190 13.54 -18.43 0.87
CA GLY A 190 13.53 -17.40 1.89
C GLY A 190 14.27 -16.13 1.46
N HIS A 191 13.96 -15.05 2.17
CA HIS A 191 14.60 -13.75 1.98
C HIS A 191 14.95 -13.11 3.32
N ALA A 192 15.90 -12.18 3.29
CA ALA A 192 16.25 -11.37 4.46
C ALA A 192 15.18 -10.27 4.66
N VAL A 193 14.66 -10.13 5.87
CA VAL A 193 13.62 -9.14 6.19
C VAL A 193 14.21 -7.74 6.19
N ALA A 194 13.59 -6.83 5.43
CA ALA A 194 14.01 -5.43 5.29
C ALA A 194 13.66 -4.59 6.54
N GLY A 195 14.33 -3.45 6.72
CA GLY A 195 14.28 -2.66 7.95
C GLY A 195 12.89 -2.11 8.29
N VAL A 196 12.19 -1.53 7.30
CA VAL A 196 10.84 -0.97 7.52
C VAL A 196 9.83 -2.11 7.73
N VAL A 197 9.97 -3.21 7.00
CA VAL A 197 9.12 -4.40 7.14
C VAL A 197 9.24 -5.00 8.55
N ALA A 198 10.47 -5.22 9.04
CA ALA A 198 10.72 -5.77 10.38
C ALA A 198 10.09 -4.90 11.48
N ARG A 199 10.25 -3.57 11.40
CA ARG A 199 9.67 -2.63 12.36
C ARG A 199 8.15 -2.70 12.41
N LYS A 200 7.50 -2.70 11.24
CA LYS A 200 6.03 -2.80 11.14
C LYS A 200 5.51 -4.15 11.58
N TRP A 201 6.24 -5.21 11.26
CA TRP A 201 5.90 -6.56 11.68
C TRP A 201 5.88 -6.68 13.20
N ASN A 202 6.97 -6.25 13.85
CA ASN A 202 7.07 -6.26 15.31
C ASN A 202 5.95 -5.42 15.97
N ALA A 203 5.62 -4.26 15.42
CA ALA A 203 4.55 -3.40 15.93
C ALA A 203 3.16 -4.05 15.85
N ALA A 204 2.94 -5.00 14.95
CA ALA A 204 1.65 -5.68 14.76
C ALA A 204 1.44 -6.87 15.73
N ILE A 205 2.50 -7.47 16.29
CA ILE A 205 2.44 -8.67 17.10
C ILE A 205 1.48 -8.56 18.31
N PRO A 206 1.54 -7.49 19.14
CA PRO A 206 0.67 -7.40 20.33
C PRO A 206 -0.82 -7.51 20.00
N GLU A 207 -1.26 -7.00 18.86
CA GLU A 207 -2.65 -7.04 18.42
C GLU A 207 -3.04 -8.37 17.75
N LEU A 208 -2.09 -9.03 17.06
CA LEU A 208 -2.42 -10.10 16.11
C LEU A 208 -1.98 -11.51 16.54
N GLN A 209 -1.08 -11.66 17.50
CA GLN A 209 -0.51 -12.97 17.86
C GLN A 209 -1.55 -14.04 18.23
N ASN A 210 -2.71 -13.63 18.74
CA ASN A 210 -3.80 -14.53 19.14
C ASN A 210 -4.87 -14.71 18.04
N GLN A 211 -4.71 -14.10 16.89
CA GLN A 211 -5.66 -14.29 15.78
C GLN A 211 -5.47 -15.68 15.14
N PRO A 212 -6.56 -16.31 14.64
CA PRO A 212 -6.50 -17.66 14.09
C PRO A 212 -5.45 -17.82 12.99
N GLY A 213 -4.51 -18.76 13.17
CA GLY A 213 -3.45 -19.08 12.20
C GLY A 213 -2.30 -18.10 12.11
N PHE A 214 -2.35 -16.92 12.76
CA PHE A 214 -1.35 -15.86 12.64
C PHE A 214 0.03 -16.30 13.13
N ALA A 215 0.13 -16.77 14.36
CA ALA A 215 1.41 -17.12 14.98
C ALA A 215 2.13 -18.25 14.21
N GLY A 216 1.39 -19.24 13.72
CA GLY A 216 1.94 -20.37 12.96
C GLY A 216 2.58 -19.97 11.63
N THR A 217 2.18 -18.84 11.05
CA THR A 217 2.72 -18.35 9.77
C THR A 217 3.72 -17.20 9.94
N PHE A 218 3.40 -16.24 10.81
CA PHE A 218 4.13 -14.97 10.90
C PHE A 218 4.96 -14.81 12.18
N MET A 219 5.03 -15.84 13.02
CA MET A 219 5.91 -15.87 14.21
C MET A 219 6.73 -17.14 14.26
N PRO A 220 7.61 -17.40 13.29
CA PRO A 220 8.31 -18.70 13.13
C PRO A 220 9.13 -19.11 14.36
N ASN A 221 9.60 -18.12 15.15
CA ASN A 221 10.36 -18.34 16.39
C ASN A 221 9.60 -17.80 17.62
N GLY A 222 8.26 -17.77 17.58
CA GLY A 222 7.41 -17.19 18.63
C GLY A 222 7.46 -15.67 18.72
N ARG A 223 8.09 -14.98 17.78
CA ARG A 223 8.25 -13.52 17.68
C ARG A 223 8.26 -13.04 16.23
N ALA A 224 8.18 -11.74 16.02
CA ALA A 224 8.48 -11.15 14.71
C ALA A 224 9.95 -11.38 14.34
N PRO A 225 10.27 -11.56 13.04
CA PRO A 225 11.66 -11.63 12.58
C PRO A 225 12.38 -10.29 12.76
N GLU A 226 13.67 -10.35 13.02
CA GLU A 226 14.55 -9.18 13.07
C GLU A 226 14.99 -8.74 11.67
N VAL A 227 15.55 -7.52 11.57
CA VAL A 227 16.16 -7.03 10.32
C VAL A 227 17.26 -8.01 9.88
N SER A 228 17.29 -8.33 8.59
CA SER A 228 18.17 -9.31 7.95
C SER A 228 17.96 -10.78 8.35
N GLU A 229 17.03 -11.09 9.24
CA GLU A 229 16.67 -12.48 9.53
C GLU A 229 16.02 -13.11 8.30
N ARG A 230 16.43 -14.33 7.97
CA ARG A 230 15.89 -15.06 6.83
C ARG A 230 14.58 -15.73 7.20
N VAL A 231 13.54 -15.46 6.42
CA VAL A 231 12.22 -16.08 6.56
C VAL A 231 11.83 -16.83 5.29
N CYS A 232 11.13 -17.95 5.46
CA CYS A 232 10.58 -18.79 4.38
C CYS A 232 9.08 -18.94 4.60
N PHE A 233 8.32 -19.07 3.51
CA PHE A 233 6.86 -19.23 3.55
C PHE A 233 6.40 -20.42 2.70
N PRO A 234 6.65 -21.68 3.14
CA PRO A 234 6.36 -22.87 2.33
C PRO A 234 4.87 -23.02 2.00
N GLY A 235 3.96 -22.66 2.90
CA GLY A 235 2.52 -22.66 2.63
C GLY A 235 2.12 -21.65 1.55
N HIS A 236 2.74 -20.46 1.56
CA HIS A 236 2.52 -19.45 0.53
C HIS A 236 3.04 -19.94 -0.83
N ALA A 237 4.24 -20.53 -0.86
CA ALA A 237 4.79 -21.13 -2.08
C ALA A 237 3.89 -22.24 -2.65
N ALA A 238 3.35 -23.13 -1.79
CA ALA A 238 2.42 -24.18 -2.21
C ALA A 238 1.15 -23.60 -2.84
N THR A 239 0.58 -22.55 -2.25
CA THR A 239 -0.58 -21.84 -2.82
C THR A 239 -0.25 -21.22 -4.18
N LEU A 240 0.90 -20.55 -4.31
CA LEU A 240 1.32 -19.97 -5.60
C LEU A 240 1.59 -21.02 -6.68
N ARG A 241 2.15 -22.20 -6.32
CA ARG A 241 2.33 -23.32 -7.26
C ARG A 241 0.97 -23.82 -7.78
N LEU A 242 0.00 -23.99 -6.88
CA LEU A 242 -1.34 -24.41 -7.26
C LEU A 242 -1.98 -23.40 -8.23
N LEU A 243 -1.84 -22.09 -7.98
CA LEU A 243 -2.31 -21.06 -8.90
C LEU A 243 -1.56 -21.06 -10.24
N ALA A 244 -0.25 -21.34 -10.24
CA ALA A 244 0.55 -21.45 -11.45
C ALA A 244 0.12 -22.67 -12.30
N GLU A 245 -0.20 -23.78 -11.68
CA GLU A 245 -0.58 -25.04 -12.34
C GLU A 245 -2.04 -25.06 -12.80
N GLN A 246 -2.97 -24.56 -11.99
CA GLN A 246 -4.42 -24.66 -12.22
C GLN A 246 -5.07 -23.34 -12.67
N GLY A 247 -4.31 -22.27 -12.67
CA GLY A 247 -4.80 -20.92 -12.98
C GLY A 247 -5.46 -20.20 -11.79
N PRO A 248 -5.72 -18.89 -11.94
CA PRO A 248 -6.19 -18.04 -10.85
C PRO A 248 -7.57 -18.42 -10.30
N ARG A 249 -8.44 -19.04 -11.13
CA ARG A 249 -9.79 -19.47 -10.68
C ARG A 249 -9.76 -20.57 -9.61
N ALA A 250 -8.66 -21.33 -9.50
CA ALA A 250 -8.47 -22.31 -8.43
C ALA A 250 -8.52 -21.69 -7.02
N TYR A 251 -8.28 -20.38 -6.89
CA TYR A 251 -8.42 -19.66 -5.62
C TYR A 251 -9.88 -19.59 -5.15
N TYR A 252 -10.84 -19.52 -6.08
CA TYR A 252 -12.26 -19.26 -5.80
C TYR A 252 -13.15 -20.47 -5.95
N GLU A 253 -12.71 -21.51 -6.66
CA GLU A 253 -13.55 -22.66 -7.06
C GLU A 253 -12.95 -24.03 -6.73
N GLY A 254 -11.67 -24.08 -6.24
CA GLY A 254 -10.94 -25.31 -5.95
C GLY A 254 -10.61 -25.50 -4.48
N GLU A 255 -9.56 -26.29 -4.23
CA GLU A 255 -9.05 -26.64 -2.89
C GLU A 255 -8.81 -25.42 -2.00
N ILE A 256 -8.30 -24.31 -2.56
CA ILE A 256 -8.04 -23.08 -1.80
C ILE A 256 -9.34 -22.53 -1.24
N ALA A 257 -10.38 -22.41 -2.08
CA ALA A 257 -11.70 -21.93 -1.65
C ALA A 257 -12.31 -22.82 -0.56
N GLU A 258 -12.20 -24.13 -0.72
CA GLU A 258 -12.70 -25.11 0.27
C GLU A 258 -12.00 -24.93 1.62
N ARG A 259 -10.67 -24.73 1.63
CA ARG A 259 -9.89 -24.48 2.85
C ARG A 259 -10.28 -23.17 3.52
N ILE A 260 -10.45 -22.10 2.75
CA ILE A 260 -10.90 -20.79 3.28
C ILE A 260 -12.28 -20.92 3.92
N ALA A 261 -13.27 -21.52 3.21
CA ALA A 261 -14.64 -21.66 3.68
C ALA A 261 -14.75 -22.63 4.88
N ALA A 262 -13.97 -23.71 4.90
CA ALA A 262 -13.91 -24.63 6.04
C ALA A 262 -13.36 -23.95 7.28
N PHE A 263 -12.27 -23.20 7.16
CA PHE A 263 -11.66 -22.47 8.28
C PHE A 263 -12.55 -21.30 8.75
N SER A 264 -13.25 -20.61 7.82
CA SER A 264 -14.30 -19.65 8.18
C SER A 264 -15.35 -20.27 9.10
N ARG A 265 -15.90 -21.40 8.68
CA ARG A 265 -16.93 -22.11 9.47
C ARG A 265 -16.41 -22.61 10.83
N GLU A 266 -15.19 -23.16 10.87
CA GLU A 266 -14.53 -23.62 12.09
C GLU A 266 -14.38 -22.50 13.12
N CYS A 267 -13.99 -21.32 12.66
CA CYS A 267 -13.82 -20.14 13.50
C CYS A 267 -15.10 -19.31 13.70
N GLY A 268 -16.23 -19.76 13.18
CA GLY A 268 -17.53 -19.06 13.29
C GLY A 268 -17.65 -17.82 12.38
N GLY A 269 -16.82 -17.70 11.33
CA GLY A 269 -16.93 -16.65 10.32
C GLY A 269 -18.11 -16.88 9.34
N ALA A 270 -18.47 -15.85 8.59
CA ALA A 270 -19.61 -15.85 7.68
C ALA A 270 -19.27 -16.20 6.22
N MET A 271 -17.98 -16.22 5.85
CA MET A 271 -17.55 -16.44 4.47
C MET A 271 -17.81 -17.86 4.02
N THR A 272 -18.50 -18.04 2.88
CA THR A 272 -18.90 -19.32 2.30
C THR A 272 -18.20 -19.59 0.96
N LEU A 273 -18.34 -20.83 0.46
CA LEU A 273 -17.88 -21.18 -0.90
C LEU A 273 -18.60 -20.36 -1.98
N ASP A 274 -19.87 -20.07 -1.79
CA ASP A 274 -20.65 -19.31 -2.78
C ASP A 274 -20.20 -17.85 -2.81
N ASP A 275 -19.85 -17.25 -1.66
CA ASP A 275 -19.25 -15.92 -1.62
C ASP A 275 -17.94 -15.88 -2.41
N LEU A 276 -17.07 -16.90 -2.26
CA LEU A 276 -15.83 -17.01 -2.99
C LEU A 276 -16.05 -17.22 -4.49
N ARG A 277 -16.90 -18.19 -4.89
CA ARG A 277 -17.21 -18.50 -6.30
C ARG A 277 -17.75 -17.30 -7.06
N ASN A 278 -18.49 -16.41 -6.39
CA ASN A 278 -19.09 -15.22 -7.01
C ASN A 278 -18.09 -14.04 -7.14
N CYS A 279 -16.88 -14.15 -6.59
CA CYS A 279 -15.89 -13.08 -6.68
C CYS A 279 -15.42 -12.86 -8.13
N ARG A 280 -15.54 -11.62 -8.60
CA ARG A 280 -15.04 -11.16 -9.91
C ARG A 280 -14.49 -9.74 -9.75
N ALA A 281 -13.53 -9.40 -10.60
CA ALA A 281 -13.08 -8.05 -10.79
C ALA A 281 -13.91 -7.37 -11.89
N ASP A 282 -14.18 -6.08 -11.73
CA ASP A 282 -14.96 -5.30 -12.68
C ASP A 282 -14.08 -4.31 -13.43
N TRP A 283 -14.17 -4.32 -14.76
CA TRP A 283 -13.63 -3.23 -15.58
C TRP A 283 -14.55 -2.01 -15.44
N VAL A 284 -13.97 -0.87 -15.10
CA VAL A 284 -14.67 0.40 -14.85
C VAL A 284 -14.06 1.51 -15.66
N GLU A 285 -14.84 2.51 -16.05
CA GLU A 285 -14.29 3.71 -16.67
C GLU A 285 -13.66 4.60 -15.59
N PRO A 286 -12.37 5.00 -15.76
CA PRO A 286 -11.74 5.93 -14.83
C PRO A 286 -12.45 7.26 -14.80
N ILE A 287 -12.60 7.83 -13.59
CA ILE A 287 -13.05 9.23 -13.43
C ILE A 287 -11.87 10.17 -13.53
N GLY A 288 -12.08 11.40 -13.98
CA GLY A 288 -10.99 12.34 -14.16
C GLY A 288 -11.37 13.79 -13.88
N LYS A 289 -10.35 14.61 -13.53
CA LYS A 289 -10.50 16.07 -13.39
C LYS A 289 -9.33 16.78 -14.05
N GLU A 290 -9.64 17.77 -14.88
CA GLU A 290 -8.61 18.63 -15.47
C GLU A 290 -7.97 19.53 -14.40
N TYR A 291 -6.64 19.56 -14.39
CA TYR A 291 -5.83 20.45 -13.57
C TYR A 291 -4.56 20.87 -14.32
N ARG A 292 -4.39 22.19 -14.53
CA ARG A 292 -3.20 22.79 -15.18
C ARG A 292 -2.85 22.16 -16.56
N GLY A 293 -3.84 21.93 -17.39
CA GLY A 293 -3.67 21.38 -18.74
C GLY A 293 -3.42 19.87 -18.81
N HIS A 294 -3.57 19.18 -17.69
CA HIS A 294 -3.54 17.72 -17.59
C HIS A 294 -4.84 17.19 -17.01
N THR A 295 -5.15 15.93 -17.24
CA THR A 295 -6.26 15.24 -16.56
C THR A 295 -5.69 14.23 -15.57
N VAL A 296 -6.01 14.40 -14.29
CA VAL A 296 -5.73 13.42 -13.25
C VAL A 296 -6.87 12.41 -13.21
N HIS A 297 -6.54 11.13 -13.28
CA HIS A 297 -7.50 10.03 -13.28
C HIS A 297 -7.39 9.20 -12.02
N GLU A 298 -8.54 8.74 -11.54
CA GLU A 298 -8.70 7.85 -10.39
C GLU A 298 -9.72 6.75 -10.69
N ILE A 299 -9.71 5.69 -9.89
CA ILE A 299 -10.78 4.68 -9.90
C ILE A 299 -12.06 5.31 -9.31
N PRO A 300 -13.23 5.08 -9.93
CA PRO A 300 -14.50 5.56 -9.38
C PRO A 300 -14.82 4.93 -8.00
N PRO A 301 -15.81 5.48 -7.25
CA PRO A 301 -16.33 4.80 -6.06
C PRO A 301 -16.64 3.30 -6.30
N ASN A 302 -16.46 2.46 -5.32
CA ASN A 302 -16.34 2.61 -3.85
C ASN A 302 -14.97 3.13 -3.34
N GLY A 303 -13.99 3.39 -4.22
CA GLY A 303 -12.69 3.95 -3.88
C GLY A 303 -12.75 5.44 -3.50
N GLN A 304 -11.81 5.87 -2.65
CA GLN A 304 -11.70 7.27 -2.20
C GLN A 304 -10.98 8.21 -3.18
N GLY A 305 -10.57 7.75 -4.37
CA GLY A 305 -9.77 8.53 -5.32
C GLY A 305 -10.42 9.85 -5.72
N ILE A 306 -11.73 9.87 -5.80
CA ILE A 306 -12.51 11.09 -6.08
C ILE A 306 -12.18 12.25 -5.13
N ALA A 307 -11.67 12.01 -3.90
CA ALA A 307 -11.25 13.08 -2.98
C ALA A 307 -10.07 13.89 -3.55
N ALA A 308 -9.10 13.25 -4.18
CA ALA A 308 -8.00 13.96 -4.83
C ALA A 308 -8.51 14.84 -5.98
N LEU A 309 -9.46 14.34 -6.77
CA LEU A 309 -10.06 15.07 -7.89
C LEU A 309 -10.90 16.26 -7.41
N ILE A 310 -11.69 16.10 -6.34
CA ILE A 310 -12.46 17.20 -5.71
C ILE A 310 -11.49 18.27 -5.21
N ALA A 311 -10.45 17.89 -4.47
CA ALA A 311 -9.48 18.85 -3.93
C ALA A 311 -8.73 19.60 -5.04
N LEU A 312 -8.32 18.92 -6.13
CA LEU A 312 -7.70 19.56 -7.30
C LEU A 312 -8.68 20.52 -8.00
N GLY A 313 -9.95 20.12 -8.18
CA GLY A 313 -10.97 20.98 -8.77
C GLY A 313 -11.28 22.22 -7.94
N ILE A 314 -11.21 22.12 -6.60
CA ILE A 314 -11.28 23.27 -5.69
C ILE A 314 -10.03 24.16 -5.84
N LEU A 315 -8.83 23.57 -5.82
CA LEU A 315 -7.57 24.31 -5.95
C LEU A 315 -7.40 25.00 -7.31
N LYS A 316 -8.06 24.51 -8.36
CA LYS A 316 -8.09 25.15 -9.69
C LYS A 316 -8.53 26.62 -9.62
N GLN A 317 -9.34 26.99 -8.62
CA GLN A 317 -9.86 28.36 -8.41
C GLN A 317 -8.81 29.31 -7.79
N PHE A 318 -7.64 28.80 -7.37
CA PHE A 318 -6.59 29.58 -6.72
C PHE A 318 -5.32 29.60 -7.58
N ASP A 319 -4.59 30.72 -7.54
CA ASP A 319 -3.27 30.83 -8.18
C ASP A 319 -2.16 30.27 -7.28
N VAL A 320 -2.19 28.95 -7.10
CA VAL A 320 -1.21 28.24 -6.26
C VAL A 320 0.19 28.39 -6.81
N LYS A 321 0.35 28.45 -8.14
CA LYS A 321 1.65 28.55 -8.82
C LYS A 321 2.42 29.83 -8.47
N SER A 322 1.71 30.94 -8.17
CA SER A 322 2.35 32.21 -7.76
C SER A 322 2.88 32.19 -6.33
N LEU A 323 2.45 31.24 -5.51
CA LEU A 323 2.89 31.10 -4.12
C LEU A 323 4.24 30.39 -4.06
N LYS A 324 5.04 30.72 -3.03
CA LYS A 324 6.29 29.99 -2.80
C LYS A 324 5.97 28.54 -2.40
N VAL A 325 6.71 27.59 -2.99
CA VAL A 325 6.60 26.17 -2.61
C VAL A 325 6.83 26.01 -1.10
N ASP A 326 6.04 25.17 -0.46
CA ASP A 326 6.05 24.91 0.98
C ASP A 326 5.75 26.13 1.88
N SER A 327 5.31 27.28 1.32
CA SER A 327 4.86 28.41 2.14
C SER A 327 3.56 28.09 2.89
N VAL A 328 3.32 28.85 3.94
CA VAL A 328 2.08 28.76 4.75
C VAL A 328 0.84 28.89 3.88
N GLU A 329 0.84 29.83 2.91
CA GLU A 329 -0.24 30.11 1.97
C GLU A 329 -0.54 28.88 1.11
N SER A 330 0.49 28.31 0.50
CA SER A 330 0.36 27.14 -0.38
C SER A 330 -0.14 25.91 0.40
N GLN A 331 0.47 25.62 1.55
CA GLN A 331 0.07 24.47 2.36
C GLN A 331 -1.34 24.63 2.92
N HIS A 332 -1.72 25.81 3.37
CA HIS A 332 -3.05 26.12 3.89
C HIS A 332 -4.14 25.87 2.85
N LEU A 333 -3.98 26.37 1.62
CA LEU A 333 -4.99 26.17 0.55
C LEU A 333 -5.15 24.69 0.21
N GLN A 334 -4.05 23.93 0.11
CA GLN A 334 -4.10 22.50 -0.15
C GLN A 334 -4.81 21.74 0.97
N ILE A 335 -4.51 22.06 2.23
CA ILE A 335 -5.13 21.44 3.41
C ILE A 335 -6.62 21.73 3.45
N GLU A 336 -7.05 22.98 3.25
CA GLU A 336 -8.48 23.36 3.27
C GLU A 336 -9.26 22.69 2.13
N ALA A 337 -8.69 22.65 0.91
CA ALA A 337 -9.30 21.96 -0.22
C ALA A 337 -9.49 20.46 0.07
N MET A 338 -8.49 19.82 0.67
CA MET A 338 -8.55 18.39 1.02
C MET A 338 -9.54 18.13 2.16
N LYS A 339 -9.67 19.04 3.16
CA LYS A 339 -10.69 18.92 4.21
C LYS A 339 -12.10 18.94 3.64
N LEU A 340 -12.39 19.85 2.69
CA LEU A 340 -13.66 19.89 1.99
C LEU A 340 -13.94 18.60 1.21
N ALA A 341 -12.93 18.09 0.49
CA ALA A 341 -13.04 16.83 -0.23
C ALA A 341 -13.33 15.65 0.71
N PHE A 342 -12.66 15.58 1.86
CA PHE A 342 -12.94 14.54 2.86
C PHE A 342 -14.34 14.63 3.47
N ALA A 343 -14.82 15.84 3.74
CA ALA A 343 -16.20 16.01 4.22
C ALA A 343 -17.22 15.44 3.22
N ASP A 344 -16.99 15.66 1.92
CA ASP A 344 -17.87 15.16 0.87
C ASP A 344 -17.79 13.63 0.72
N ILE A 345 -16.59 13.04 0.64
CA ILE A 345 -16.48 11.60 0.43
C ILE A 345 -16.97 10.78 1.62
N TYR A 346 -16.77 11.23 2.84
CA TYR A 346 -17.27 10.51 4.02
C TYR A 346 -18.80 10.55 4.12
N ARG A 347 -19.44 11.52 3.50
CA ARG A 347 -20.90 11.60 3.44
C ARG A 347 -21.49 10.76 2.30
N TYR A 348 -20.84 10.73 1.13
CA TYR A 348 -21.49 10.27 -0.10
C TYR A 348 -20.85 8.99 -0.70
N VAL A 349 -19.55 8.72 -0.50
CA VAL A 349 -18.89 7.60 -1.16
C VAL A 349 -19.21 6.26 -0.49
N ALA A 350 -19.73 5.34 -1.30
CA ALA A 350 -20.10 3.98 -0.93
C ALA A 350 -19.98 3.04 -2.16
N ASP A 351 -20.50 1.84 -2.05
CA ASP A 351 -20.81 1.01 -3.23
C ASP A 351 -21.67 1.84 -4.20
N PRO A 352 -21.31 1.94 -5.49
CA PRO A 352 -22.05 2.79 -6.46
C PRO A 352 -23.56 2.55 -6.47
N ARG A 353 -23.99 1.31 -6.20
CA ARG A 353 -25.43 0.94 -6.14
C ARG A 353 -26.16 1.57 -4.94
N SER A 354 -25.43 2.12 -3.99
CA SER A 354 -25.98 2.71 -2.75
C SER A 354 -25.70 4.21 -2.61
N MET A 355 -25.01 4.83 -3.57
CA MET A 355 -24.71 6.25 -3.53
C MET A 355 -25.95 7.09 -3.87
N GLU A 356 -26.12 8.20 -3.13
CA GLU A 356 -27.19 9.18 -3.35
C GLU A 356 -26.84 10.21 -4.42
N VAL A 357 -25.54 10.41 -4.69
CA VAL A 357 -25.01 11.34 -5.70
C VAL A 357 -24.00 10.63 -6.58
N THR A 358 -23.91 11.03 -7.85
CA THR A 358 -22.97 10.41 -8.80
C THR A 358 -21.59 11.06 -8.71
N PRO A 359 -20.53 10.37 -9.16
CA PRO A 359 -19.20 10.96 -9.28
C PRO A 359 -19.18 12.25 -10.13
N GLU A 360 -19.97 12.29 -11.20
CA GLU A 360 -20.06 13.46 -12.09
C GLU A 360 -20.64 14.67 -11.36
N GLN A 361 -21.66 14.47 -10.51
CA GLN A 361 -22.22 15.53 -9.67
C GLN A 361 -21.21 16.04 -8.64
N MET A 362 -20.41 15.14 -8.05
CA MET A 362 -19.36 15.51 -7.09
C MET A 362 -18.17 16.23 -7.75
N LEU A 363 -17.95 16.04 -9.06
CA LEU A 363 -16.89 16.64 -9.84
C LEU A 363 -17.37 17.80 -10.74
N ASP A 364 -18.61 18.20 -10.63
CA ASP A 364 -19.17 19.34 -11.38
C ASP A 364 -18.42 20.63 -11.06
N ASP A 365 -18.07 21.41 -12.10
CA ASP A 365 -17.25 22.63 -11.92
C ASP A 365 -17.96 23.68 -11.07
N ALA A 366 -19.26 23.89 -11.26
CA ALA A 366 -20.01 24.87 -10.47
C ALA A 366 -20.13 24.46 -9.00
N TYR A 367 -20.27 23.14 -8.74
CA TYR A 367 -20.21 22.61 -7.40
C TYR A 367 -18.85 22.88 -6.75
N LEU A 368 -17.75 22.56 -7.42
CA LEU A 368 -16.38 22.72 -6.89
C LEU A 368 -16.02 24.20 -6.69
N GLU A 369 -16.48 25.11 -7.56
CA GLU A 369 -16.36 26.56 -7.36
C GLU A 369 -17.12 27.03 -6.11
N SER A 370 -18.31 26.49 -5.86
CA SER A 370 -19.05 26.78 -4.64
C SER A 370 -18.32 26.33 -3.38
N ARG A 371 -17.65 25.17 -3.43
CA ARG A 371 -16.83 24.66 -2.33
C ARG A 371 -15.59 25.52 -2.11
N ALA A 372 -14.93 25.98 -3.18
CA ALA A 372 -13.78 26.87 -3.10
C ALA A 372 -14.06 28.18 -2.35
N LYS A 373 -15.27 28.73 -2.50
CA LYS A 373 -15.71 29.95 -1.80
C LYS A 373 -15.81 29.77 -0.27
N LEU A 374 -15.81 28.57 0.25
CA LEU A 374 -15.81 28.28 1.68
C LEU A 374 -14.41 28.37 2.30
N ILE A 375 -13.35 28.43 1.50
CA ILE A 375 -11.98 28.56 1.97
C ILE A 375 -11.68 30.03 2.31
N ASP A 376 -11.35 30.29 3.57
CA ASP A 376 -10.76 31.57 4.00
C ASP A 376 -9.22 31.46 3.85
N PRO A 377 -8.58 32.23 2.97
CA PRO A 377 -7.12 32.13 2.76
C PRO A 377 -6.27 32.45 3.99
N LYS A 378 -6.86 33.03 5.02
CA LYS A 378 -6.13 33.46 6.25
C LYS A 378 -6.49 32.65 7.49
N ARG A 379 -7.53 31.83 7.45
CA ARG A 379 -8.05 31.13 8.62
C ARG A 379 -8.50 29.71 8.30
N ALA A 380 -8.07 28.76 9.10
CA ALA A 380 -8.50 27.38 9.00
C ALA A 380 -9.99 27.23 9.37
N THR A 381 -10.71 26.44 8.57
CA THR A 381 -12.13 26.17 8.76
C THR A 381 -12.33 24.80 9.38
N HIS A 382 -13.28 24.67 10.31
CA HIS A 382 -13.71 23.40 10.87
C HIS A 382 -14.88 22.85 10.04
N PHE A 383 -14.61 21.85 9.22
CA PHE A 383 -15.63 21.07 8.53
C PHE A 383 -15.98 19.84 9.39
N GLY A 384 -17.27 19.50 9.52
CA GLY A 384 -17.73 18.43 10.44
C GLY A 384 -17.13 17.04 10.22
N PHE A 385 -17.44 16.12 11.08
CA PHE A 385 -16.78 14.86 11.47
C PHE A 385 -16.58 13.78 10.40
N GLY A 386 -15.40 13.06 10.47
CA GLY A 386 -15.13 11.78 9.84
C GLY A 386 -14.82 10.66 10.86
N MET A 387 -14.88 9.38 10.48
CA MET A 387 -14.61 8.20 11.34
C MET A 387 -13.20 7.61 11.16
N PRO A 388 -12.55 7.02 12.20
CA PRO A 388 -11.13 6.67 12.18
C PRO A 388 -10.80 5.30 11.57
N ALA A 389 -9.74 5.20 10.74
CA ALA A 389 -8.89 4.02 10.57
C ALA A 389 -7.58 4.35 9.84
N SER A 390 -6.46 3.78 10.29
CA SER A 390 -5.18 3.79 9.59
C SER A 390 -4.96 2.42 8.92
N GLY A 391 -4.34 2.37 7.71
CA GLY A 391 -4.16 1.13 6.96
C GLY A 391 -2.77 1.00 6.33
N GLY A 392 -2.33 -0.25 6.11
CA GLY A 392 -1.16 -0.61 5.31
C GLY A 392 -1.57 -0.91 3.86
N THR A 393 -0.71 -0.54 2.89
CA THR A 393 -1.00 -0.67 1.45
C THR A 393 0.30 -0.79 0.69
N ILE A 394 0.28 -1.46 -0.48
CA ILE A 394 1.38 -1.49 -1.45
C ILE A 394 0.91 -0.90 -2.76
N TYR A 395 1.65 0.09 -3.23
CA TYR A 395 1.52 0.66 -4.56
C TYR A 395 2.74 0.32 -5.43
N MET A 396 2.50 0.08 -6.72
CA MET A 396 3.54 -0.13 -7.72
C MET A 396 3.17 0.48 -9.06
N SER A 397 4.19 0.86 -9.81
CA SER A 397 4.10 1.34 -11.18
C SER A 397 5.04 0.52 -12.07
N ALA A 398 4.59 0.16 -13.27
CA ALA A 398 5.39 -0.52 -14.28
C ALA A 398 5.13 0.09 -15.65
N VAL A 399 6.19 0.19 -16.47
CA VAL A 399 6.13 0.66 -17.85
C VAL A 399 7.02 -0.18 -18.74
N ASP A 400 6.67 -0.29 -20.01
CA ASP A 400 7.50 -0.93 -21.02
C ASP A 400 7.82 0.00 -22.19
N GLU A 401 8.82 -0.38 -22.97
CA GLU A 401 9.30 0.38 -24.14
C GLU A 401 8.27 0.49 -25.26
N ARG A 402 7.20 -0.30 -25.24
CA ARG A 402 6.09 -0.25 -26.19
C ARG A 402 5.04 0.80 -25.83
N GLY A 403 5.20 1.47 -24.68
CA GLY A 403 4.35 2.57 -24.24
C GLY A 403 3.21 2.15 -23.31
N MET A 404 3.11 0.88 -22.91
CA MET A 404 2.14 0.46 -21.90
C MET A 404 2.59 0.95 -20.51
N MET A 405 1.65 1.49 -19.75
CA MET A 405 1.89 2.00 -18.39
C MET A 405 0.83 1.47 -17.42
N VAL A 406 1.27 0.98 -16.27
CA VAL A 406 0.42 0.38 -15.24
C VAL A 406 0.59 1.10 -13.91
N SER A 407 -0.52 1.56 -13.35
CA SER A 407 -0.66 2.04 -11.98
C SER A 407 -1.45 0.98 -11.21
N PHE A 408 -0.80 0.26 -10.28
CA PHE A 408 -1.38 -0.87 -9.59
C PHE A 408 -1.23 -0.74 -8.07
N ILE A 409 -2.30 -1.09 -7.35
CA ILE A 409 -2.32 -1.02 -5.90
C ILE A 409 -3.02 -2.24 -5.31
N GLN A 410 -2.45 -2.81 -4.24
CA GLN A 410 -3.07 -3.90 -3.48
C GLN A 410 -2.86 -3.75 -1.98
N SER A 411 -3.72 -4.36 -1.17
CA SER A 411 -3.70 -4.10 0.27
C SER A 411 -4.47 -5.15 1.08
N ASN A 412 -3.95 -5.42 2.28
CA ASN A 412 -4.71 -6.05 3.35
C ASN A 412 -5.45 -5.04 4.25
N TYR A 413 -5.44 -3.75 3.91
CA TYR A 413 -5.97 -2.60 4.63
C TYR A 413 -5.12 -2.21 5.85
N MET A 414 -5.37 -2.73 7.05
CA MET A 414 -4.50 -2.52 8.21
C MET A 414 -3.38 -3.58 8.22
N GLY A 415 -2.27 -3.31 8.87
CA GLY A 415 -1.15 -4.26 8.92
C GLY A 415 -1.60 -5.71 9.17
N PHE A 416 -1.22 -6.62 8.28
CA PHE A 416 -1.65 -8.04 8.23
C PHE A 416 -3.18 -8.25 8.14
N GLY A 417 -3.95 -7.23 7.78
CA GLY A 417 -5.39 -7.34 7.59
C GLY A 417 -6.17 -7.73 8.84
N SER A 418 -7.02 -8.73 8.74
CA SER A 418 -7.82 -9.27 9.85
C SER A 418 -6.98 -9.98 10.92
N GLY A 419 -5.74 -10.32 10.61
CA GLY A 419 -4.90 -11.22 11.40
C GLY A 419 -5.26 -12.69 11.21
N VAL A 420 -6.34 -13.01 10.52
CA VAL A 420 -6.70 -14.40 10.18
C VAL A 420 -5.80 -14.90 9.06
N VAL A 421 -5.15 -16.04 9.29
CA VAL A 421 -4.31 -16.72 8.30
C VAL A 421 -4.80 -18.15 8.13
N VAL A 422 -5.17 -18.51 6.90
CA VAL A 422 -5.66 -19.86 6.60
C VAL A 422 -4.50 -20.86 6.75
N PRO A 423 -4.62 -21.86 7.65
CA PRO A 423 -3.51 -22.75 7.99
C PRO A 423 -2.90 -23.46 6.80
N GLY A 424 -1.56 -23.46 6.71
CA GLY A 424 -0.79 -24.14 5.66
C GLY A 424 -0.90 -23.53 4.26
N THR A 425 -1.48 -22.33 4.10
CA THR A 425 -1.63 -21.67 2.81
C THR A 425 -0.84 -20.36 2.69
N GLY A 426 -0.47 -19.73 3.79
CA GLY A 426 0.10 -18.39 3.80
C GLY A 426 -0.92 -17.28 3.46
N ILE A 427 -2.19 -17.59 3.27
CA ILE A 427 -3.25 -16.63 2.95
C ILE A 427 -3.63 -15.85 4.20
N ALA A 428 -3.17 -14.60 4.31
CA ALA A 428 -3.62 -13.63 5.32
C ALA A 428 -4.80 -12.84 4.75
N LEU A 429 -5.95 -12.91 5.41
CA LEU A 429 -7.16 -12.23 4.97
C LEU A 429 -7.14 -10.75 5.39
N HIS A 430 -7.50 -9.87 4.48
CA HIS A 430 -7.63 -8.44 4.76
C HIS A 430 -8.77 -8.13 5.75
N ASN A 431 -8.78 -6.92 6.31
CA ASN A 431 -9.87 -6.47 7.17
C ASN A 431 -10.71 -5.34 6.55
N ARG A 432 -10.96 -5.45 5.24
CA ARG A 432 -11.63 -4.39 4.47
C ARG A 432 -13.07 -4.12 4.93
N GLY A 433 -13.75 -5.08 5.54
CA GLY A 433 -15.06 -4.90 6.15
C GLY A 433 -15.11 -3.82 7.24
N TRP A 434 -13.95 -3.46 7.84
CA TRP A 434 -13.84 -2.28 8.70
C TRP A 434 -14.17 -0.96 7.96
N GLY A 435 -14.14 -0.95 6.62
CA GLY A 435 -14.54 0.19 5.78
C GLY A 435 -16.04 0.50 5.80
N PHE A 436 -16.91 -0.45 6.15
CA PHE A 436 -18.35 -0.20 6.24
C PHE A 436 -18.72 0.74 7.39
N SER A 437 -19.85 1.40 7.26
CA SER A 437 -20.53 2.07 8.37
C SER A 437 -21.46 1.08 9.10
N MET A 438 -21.64 1.27 10.39
CA MET A 438 -22.68 0.59 11.20
C MET A 438 -23.88 1.50 11.46
N ASP A 439 -23.85 2.73 10.98
CA ASP A 439 -24.98 3.65 11.02
C ASP A 439 -25.98 3.27 9.91
N PRO A 440 -27.25 2.93 10.23
CA PRO A 440 -28.27 2.58 9.25
C PRO A 440 -28.61 3.70 8.25
N LYS A 441 -28.27 4.95 8.58
CA LYS A 441 -28.48 6.11 7.71
C LYS A 441 -27.37 6.35 6.70
N SER A 442 -26.25 5.62 6.81
CA SER A 442 -25.11 5.78 5.92
C SER A 442 -25.35 5.07 4.59
N PRO A 443 -25.07 5.68 3.44
CA PRO A 443 -25.03 4.94 2.17
C PRO A 443 -24.01 3.82 2.18
N ASN A 444 -22.98 3.90 3.02
CA ASN A 444 -21.94 2.87 3.22
C ASN A 444 -22.29 1.88 4.36
N VAL A 445 -23.56 1.75 4.75
CA VAL A 445 -23.97 0.77 5.77
C VAL A 445 -23.68 -0.66 5.30
N VAL A 446 -23.29 -1.54 6.25
CA VAL A 446 -22.96 -2.94 5.98
C VAL A 446 -24.16 -3.70 5.43
N ALA A 447 -23.96 -4.43 4.33
CA ALA A 447 -24.93 -5.36 3.77
C ALA A 447 -24.21 -6.45 2.96
N GLY A 448 -24.81 -7.66 2.92
CA GLY A 448 -24.30 -8.79 2.13
C GLY A 448 -24.19 -8.46 0.65
N GLY A 449 -23.13 -8.91 0.00
CA GLY A 449 -22.88 -8.66 -1.42
C GLY A 449 -22.51 -7.22 -1.78
N LYS A 450 -22.34 -6.32 -0.80
CA LYS A 450 -21.98 -4.93 -0.99
C LYS A 450 -20.47 -4.73 -0.83
N ARG A 451 -19.88 -3.81 -1.61
CA ARG A 451 -18.48 -3.39 -1.46
C ARG A 451 -18.35 -2.26 -0.44
N PRO A 452 -17.40 -2.32 0.51
CA PRO A 452 -17.20 -1.24 1.47
C PRO A 452 -16.50 -0.03 0.83
N PHE A 453 -16.61 1.14 1.46
CA PHE A 453 -15.72 2.27 1.22
C PHE A 453 -14.26 1.79 1.23
N HIS A 454 -13.52 2.15 0.19
CA HIS A 454 -12.20 1.59 -0.06
C HIS A 454 -11.11 2.66 -0.13
N THR A 455 -9.99 2.41 0.57
CA THR A 455 -8.92 3.40 0.72
C THR A 455 -7.79 3.28 -0.29
N ILE A 456 -7.66 2.14 -1.02
CA ILE A 456 -6.60 2.03 -2.02
C ILE A 456 -7.05 2.66 -3.34
N ILE A 457 -6.16 3.45 -3.94
CA ILE A 457 -6.40 4.19 -5.17
C ILE A 457 -5.12 4.22 -6.02
N PRO A 458 -5.14 3.70 -7.25
CA PRO A 458 -4.13 3.98 -8.25
C PRO A 458 -4.47 5.29 -8.94
N ALA A 459 -3.47 6.10 -9.31
CA ALA A 459 -3.67 7.34 -10.05
C ALA A 459 -2.92 7.34 -11.38
N PHE A 460 -3.42 8.13 -12.31
CA PHE A 460 -2.82 8.30 -13.64
C PHE A 460 -2.97 9.73 -14.12
N LEU A 461 -1.98 10.22 -14.87
CA LEU A 461 -2.00 11.54 -15.48
C LEU A 461 -1.95 11.42 -17.00
N THR A 462 -2.87 12.11 -17.67
CA THR A 462 -2.88 12.23 -19.13
C THR A 462 -2.91 13.70 -19.56
N GLN A 463 -2.62 13.95 -20.81
CA GLN A 463 -2.73 15.25 -21.44
C GLN A 463 -3.46 15.13 -22.78
N GLN A 464 -4.27 16.13 -23.13
CA GLN A 464 -4.85 16.25 -24.46
C GLN A 464 -3.87 16.92 -25.41
N VAL A 465 -3.57 16.26 -26.52
CA VAL A 465 -2.64 16.73 -27.53
C VAL A 465 -3.21 16.43 -28.92
N ASP A 466 -3.39 17.45 -29.72
CA ASP A 466 -3.95 17.34 -31.08
C ASP A 466 -5.24 16.52 -31.14
N GLY A 467 -6.11 16.68 -30.11
CA GLY A 467 -7.38 15.98 -29.99
C GLY A 467 -7.29 14.52 -29.51
N ARG A 468 -6.09 14.05 -29.14
CA ARG A 468 -5.87 12.71 -28.58
C ARG A 468 -5.43 12.77 -27.13
N GLN A 469 -5.86 11.80 -26.36
CA GLN A 469 -5.37 11.60 -25.01
C GLN A 469 -4.01 10.90 -25.06
N GLU A 470 -3.03 11.43 -24.31
CA GLU A 470 -1.68 10.89 -24.22
C GLU A 470 -1.32 10.60 -22.77
N ALA A 471 -0.65 9.47 -22.53
CA ALA A 471 -0.15 9.11 -21.20
C ALA A 471 1.03 10.01 -20.81
N VAL A 472 1.01 10.47 -19.55
CA VAL A 472 2.04 11.34 -18.98
C VAL A 472 2.72 10.67 -17.79
N MET A 473 1.95 10.20 -16.80
CA MET A 473 2.50 9.62 -15.58
C MET A 473 1.58 8.55 -14.98
N SER A 474 2.18 7.42 -14.60
CA SER A 474 1.61 6.45 -13.68
C SER A 474 2.13 6.73 -12.28
N PHE A 475 1.27 6.94 -11.29
CA PHE A 475 1.69 7.30 -9.95
C PHE A 475 0.70 6.88 -8.86
N GLY A 476 1.19 6.79 -7.62
CA GLY A 476 0.36 6.62 -6.45
C GLY A 476 1.15 6.77 -5.18
N VAL A 477 0.46 7.13 -4.11
CA VAL A 477 1.01 7.26 -2.75
C VAL A 477 0.23 6.33 -1.84
N MET A 478 0.84 5.26 -1.34
CA MET A 478 0.20 4.35 -0.38
C MET A 478 0.00 5.02 0.99
N GLY A 479 -0.81 4.40 1.88
CA GLY A 479 -0.92 4.88 3.26
C GLY A 479 -2.36 5.11 3.78
N GLY A 480 -3.34 4.32 3.35
CA GLY A 480 -4.73 4.45 3.80
C GLY A 480 -5.33 5.81 3.43
N ASP A 481 -5.82 6.56 4.41
CA ASP A 481 -6.41 7.89 4.17
C ASP A 481 -5.37 8.95 3.71
N MET A 482 -4.06 8.64 3.76
CA MET A 482 -3.01 9.48 3.21
C MET A 482 -2.99 9.49 1.67
N GLN A 483 -3.56 8.50 1.01
CA GLN A 483 -3.44 8.33 -0.44
C GLN A 483 -3.96 9.53 -1.24
N PRO A 484 -5.21 10.00 -1.11
CA PRO A 484 -5.69 11.15 -1.88
C PRO A 484 -4.94 12.44 -1.51
N GLN A 485 -4.49 12.58 -0.27
CA GLN A 485 -3.67 13.71 0.19
C GLN A 485 -2.29 13.70 -0.47
N GLY A 486 -1.68 12.52 -0.56
CA GLY A 486 -0.41 12.32 -1.25
C GLY A 486 -0.52 12.56 -2.75
N HIS A 487 -1.62 12.14 -3.39
CA HIS A 487 -1.89 12.42 -4.81
C HIS A 487 -2.01 13.93 -5.06
N LEU A 488 -2.79 14.64 -4.24
CA LEU A 488 -2.91 16.09 -4.32
C LEU A 488 -1.54 16.78 -4.22
N GLN A 489 -0.79 16.48 -3.15
CA GLN A 489 0.52 17.08 -2.90
C GLN A 489 1.52 16.79 -4.03
N THR A 490 1.50 15.57 -4.58
CA THR A 490 2.36 15.18 -5.72
C THR A 490 2.01 15.99 -6.97
N VAL A 491 0.71 16.07 -7.34
CA VAL A 491 0.25 16.78 -8.53
C VAL A 491 0.58 18.26 -8.44
N VAL A 492 0.32 18.91 -7.29
CA VAL A 492 0.65 20.33 -7.06
C VAL A 492 2.16 20.57 -7.18
N ARG A 493 3.00 19.73 -6.57
CA ARG A 493 4.46 19.87 -6.66
C ARG A 493 4.98 19.77 -8.08
N MET A 494 4.43 18.87 -8.87
CA MET A 494 4.88 18.65 -10.24
C MET A 494 4.28 19.66 -11.23
N LEU A 495 2.99 19.97 -11.15
CA LEU A 495 2.32 20.80 -12.16
C LEU A 495 2.34 22.31 -11.83
N ASP A 496 2.21 22.71 -10.56
CA ASP A 496 2.31 24.13 -10.20
C ASP A 496 3.77 24.57 -10.00
N TYR A 497 4.61 23.73 -9.38
CA TYR A 497 5.99 24.11 -9.01
C TYR A 497 7.08 23.48 -9.89
N GLY A 498 6.75 22.64 -10.84
CA GLY A 498 7.71 22.04 -11.78
C GLY A 498 8.76 21.15 -11.12
N GLN A 499 8.49 20.61 -9.93
CA GLN A 499 9.40 19.69 -9.28
C GLN A 499 9.49 18.36 -10.04
N GLN A 500 10.70 17.84 -10.23
CA GLN A 500 10.90 16.55 -10.86
C GLN A 500 10.37 15.40 -9.95
N PRO A 501 10.05 14.21 -10.49
CA PRO A 501 9.33 13.16 -9.75
C PRO A 501 9.97 12.76 -8.41
N GLN A 502 11.31 12.61 -8.34
CA GLN A 502 11.98 12.23 -7.09
C GLN A 502 11.90 13.34 -6.04
N ALA A 503 12.03 14.62 -6.44
CA ALA A 503 11.87 15.74 -5.51
C ALA A 503 10.44 15.83 -4.96
N ALA A 504 9.42 15.64 -5.80
CA ALA A 504 8.03 15.59 -5.35
C ALA A 504 7.76 14.40 -4.43
N CYS A 505 8.47 13.27 -4.66
CA CYS A 505 8.37 12.06 -3.85
C CYS A 505 8.98 12.26 -2.45
N ASP A 506 10.16 12.89 -2.36
CA ASP A 506 10.92 13.07 -1.13
C ASP A 506 10.46 14.27 -0.28
N ALA A 507 9.69 15.18 -0.87
CA ALA A 507 9.22 16.40 -0.21
C ALA A 507 8.43 16.12 1.08
N PRO A 508 8.55 16.99 2.10
CA PRO A 508 7.81 16.83 3.35
C PRO A 508 6.30 16.86 3.11
N ARG A 509 5.58 16.04 3.88
CA ARG A 509 4.14 15.87 3.77
C ARG A 509 3.40 16.30 5.03
N TRP A 510 2.16 16.70 4.83
CA TRP A 510 1.14 16.82 5.87
C TRP A 510 0.07 15.74 5.66
N LYS A 511 -0.63 15.41 6.75
CA LYS A 511 -1.74 14.45 6.77
C LYS A 511 -2.87 15.01 7.62
N ILE A 512 -4.06 15.08 7.05
CA ILE A 512 -5.30 15.39 7.75
C ILE A 512 -5.82 14.08 8.36
N ASN A 513 -6.04 14.09 9.65
CA ASN A 513 -6.70 13.01 10.36
C ASN A 513 -8.22 13.09 10.19
N ARG A 514 -8.95 12.03 10.51
CA ARG A 514 -10.42 11.99 10.37
C ARG A 514 -11.15 12.95 11.31
N ASP A 515 -10.51 13.41 12.37
CA ASP A 515 -10.99 14.48 13.26
C ASP A 515 -10.58 15.89 12.76
N PHE A 516 -10.08 15.97 11.52
CA PHE A 516 -9.56 17.19 10.88
C PHE A 516 -8.37 17.86 11.58
N THR A 517 -7.74 17.19 12.55
CA THR A 517 -6.42 17.57 13.05
C THR A 517 -5.34 17.22 12.03
N LEU A 518 -4.17 17.84 12.15
CA LEU A 518 -3.03 17.60 11.26
C LEU A 518 -1.93 16.82 11.97
N ASP A 519 -1.39 15.83 11.26
CA ASP A 519 -0.04 15.32 11.49
C ASP A 519 0.89 15.93 10.44
N LEU A 520 2.08 16.35 10.84
CA LEU A 520 3.09 16.97 9.98
C LEU A 520 4.38 16.15 10.06
N GLU A 521 5.11 16.04 8.95
CA GLU A 521 6.47 15.52 8.99
C GLU A 521 7.40 16.50 9.71
N ALA A 522 8.30 15.96 10.54
CA ALA A 522 9.26 16.72 11.32
C ALA A 522 10.26 17.52 10.44
N THR A 523 10.35 17.17 9.16
CA THR A 523 11.18 17.85 8.15
C THR A 523 10.52 19.08 7.53
N LEU A 524 9.26 19.37 7.85
CA LEU A 524 8.58 20.58 7.38
C LEU A 524 9.22 21.83 8.01
N ASP A 525 9.33 22.91 7.21
CA ASP A 525 9.91 24.18 7.69
C ASP A 525 9.18 24.65 8.96
N PRO A 526 9.92 24.90 10.07
CA PRO A 526 9.32 25.37 11.32
C PRO A 526 8.51 26.67 11.19
N ALA A 527 8.89 27.58 10.29
CA ALA A 527 8.13 28.80 10.03
C ALA A 527 6.77 28.50 9.38
N THR A 528 6.73 27.52 8.47
CA THR A 528 5.47 27.04 7.86
C THR A 528 4.59 26.36 8.90
N VAL A 529 5.16 25.53 9.77
CA VAL A 529 4.43 24.89 10.88
C VAL A 529 3.81 25.94 11.80
N GLN A 530 4.58 26.97 12.18
CA GLN A 530 4.10 28.03 13.04
C GLN A 530 2.99 28.86 12.37
N GLY A 531 3.16 29.21 11.11
CA GLY A 531 2.14 29.96 10.37
C GLY A 531 0.84 29.17 10.16
N LEU A 532 0.89 27.84 10.04
CA LEU A 532 -0.32 27.00 10.02
C LEU A 532 -1.06 27.03 11.37
N ARG A 533 -0.33 27.00 12.50
CA ARG A 533 -0.93 27.16 13.84
C ARG A 533 -1.60 28.53 14.00
N GLU A 534 -0.95 29.59 13.57
CA GLU A 534 -1.48 30.96 13.61
C GLU A 534 -2.75 31.13 12.78
N ARG A 535 -2.90 30.38 11.68
CA ARG A 535 -4.15 30.28 10.91
C ARG A 535 -5.23 29.43 11.58
N GLY A 536 -4.94 28.78 12.71
CA GLY A 536 -5.90 28.00 13.48
C GLY A 536 -5.95 26.50 13.12
N HIS A 537 -4.99 25.99 12.34
CA HIS A 537 -4.89 24.54 12.15
C HIS A 537 -4.48 23.85 13.45
N GLN A 538 -5.21 22.78 13.81
CA GLN A 538 -4.89 21.97 15.00
C GLN A 538 -3.86 20.90 14.63
N ILE A 539 -2.60 21.13 15.01
CA ILE A 539 -1.50 20.18 14.77
C ILE A 539 -1.44 19.22 15.95
N LYS A 540 -1.77 17.94 15.69
CA LYS A 540 -1.81 16.86 16.68
C LYS A 540 -0.44 16.26 16.95
N SER A 541 0.35 16.05 15.90
CA SER A 541 1.67 15.44 16.01
C SER A 541 2.66 15.96 14.96
N MET A 542 3.93 15.88 15.30
CA MET A 542 5.07 16.03 14.38
C MET A 542 5.81 14.71 14.38
N ASN A 543 5.71 13.93 13.30
CA ASN A 543 6.18 12.56 13.27
C ASN A 543 7.37 12.35 12.32
N ASP A 544 8.11 11.26 12.60
CA ASP A 544 9.07 10.68 11.68
C ASP A 544 8.38 10.31 10.35
N PRO A 545 8.98 10.69 9.18
CA PRO A 545 8.42 10.39 7.87
C PRO A 545 8.14 8.90 7.62
N TYR A 546 8.82 7.98 8.30
CA TYR A 546 8.61 6.53 8.11
C TYR A 546 7.28 5.99 8.66
N MET A 547 6.55 6.73 9.48
CA MET A 547 5.39 6.17 10.18
C MET A 547 4.11 6.20 9.34
N ASP A 548 3.56 7.36 8.99
CA ASP A 548 2.17 7.42 8.49
C ASP A 548 1.94 8.35 7.29
N PHE A 549 3.01 8.89 6.68
CA PHE A 549 2.90 9.85 5.57
C PHE A 549 2.89 9.21 4.18
N GLY A 550 2.62 7.92 4.14
CA GLY A 550 2.54 7.19 2.89
C GLY A 550 3.89 6.91 2.25
N SER A 551 3.87 6.45 1.02
CA SER A 551 5.07 6.25 0.20
C SER A 551 4.68 6.28 -1.27
N GLY A 552 5.36 7.11 -2.05
CA GLY A 552 5.13 7.33 -3.47
C GLY A 552 5.97 6.42 -4.36
N GLN A 553 5.40 6.05 -5.50
CA GLN A 553 6.14 5.44 -6.62
C GLN A 553 5.60 6.10 -7.89
N PHE A 554 6.47 6.73 -8.67
CA PHE A 554 6.06 7.52 -9.82
C PHE A 554 6.88 7.11 -11.04
N ILE A 555 6.24 7.03 -12.22
CA ILE A 555 6.91 6.88 -13.52
C ILE A 555 6.32 7.89 -14.49
N TRP A 556 7.14 8.85 -14.92
CA TRP A 556 6.80 9.92 -15.84
C TRP A 556 7.41 9.65 -17.21
N ARG A 557 6.63 9.80 -18.29
CA ARG A 557 7.09 9.70 -19.67
C ARG A 557 7.86 10.96 -20.07
N LEU A 558 9.12 10.84 -20.51
CA LEU A 558 10.00 11.96 -20.74
C LEU A 558 9.66 12.77 -22.00
N ASP A 559 9.34 12.07 -23.08
CA ASP A 559 8.97 12.69 -24.34
C ASP A 559 7.97 11.81 -25.09
N ARG A 560 6.84 12.41 -25.46
CA ARG A 560 5.81 11.71 -26.22
C ARG A 560 6.16 11.51 -27.69
N ASN A 561 6.98 12.43 -28.26
CA ASN A 561 7.36 12.43 -29.66
C ASN A 561 8.61 11.58 -29.91
N ASP A 562 9.32 11.23 -28.87
CA ASP A 562 10.53 10.39 -28.93
C ASP A 562 10.43 9.27 -27.88
N PRO A 563 9.83 8.12 -28.24
CA PRO A 563 9.73 6.97 -27.33
C PRO A 563 11.09 6.43 -26.85
N GLU A 564 12.16 6.66 -27.60
CA GLU A 564 13.52 6.22 -27.24
C GLU A 564 14.07 6.95 -26.00
N ARG A 565 13.53 8.12 -25.67
CA ARG A 565 13.87 8.81 -24.41
C ARG A 565 13.32 8.09 -23.18
N GLY A 566 12.30 7.24 -23.33
CA GLY A 566 11.74 6.43 -22.27
C GLY A 566 11.09 7.25 -21.14
N TYR A 567 11.42 6.88 -19.90
CA TYR A 567 10.76 7.35 -18.70
C TYR A 567 11.75 7.79 -17.63
N VAL A 568 11.28 8.58 -16.68
CA VAL A 568 11.94 8.84 -15.41
C VAL A 568 11.08 8.32 -14.24
N ALA A 569 11.68 7.57 -13.33
CA ALA A 569 11.00 7.01 -12.18
C ALA A 569 11.53 7.56 -10.85
N ALA A 570 10.64 7.59 -9.87
CA ALA A 570 10.93 7.91 -8.48
C ALA A 570 10.44 6.79 -7.55
N SER A 571 11.18 6.57 -6.46
CA SER A 571 10.80 5.65 -5.38
C SER A 571 11.03 6.32 -4.03
N ASP A 572 10.02 6.27 -3.17
CA ASP A 572 9.98 6.97 -1.89
C ASP A 572 10.97 6.41 -0.87
N SER A 573 11.73 7.29 -0.24
CA SER A 573 12.69 6.94 0.82
C SER A 573 12.02 6.47 2.12
N ARG A 574 10.70 6.65 2.28
CA ARG A 574 9.92 6.20 3.45
C ARG A 574 9.65 4.69 3.48
N ARG A 575 10.14 3.96 2.48
CA ARG A 575 10.07 2.49 2.39
C ARG A 575 11.41 1.91 1.94
N ASP A 576 11.53 0.60 2.05
CA ASP A 576 12.69 -0.16 1.53
C ASP A 576 12.70 -0.22 -0.01
N GLY A 577 11.87 0.56 -0.69
CA GLY A 577 11.52 0.53 -2.10
C GLY A 577 12.66 0.76 -3.09
N LEU A 578 12.39 0.38 -4.34
CA LEU A 578 13.30 0.53 -5.47
C LEU A 578 12.52 0.90 -6.73
N ALA A 579 13.00 1.91 -7.46
CA ALA A 579 12.76 2.07 -8.90
C ALA A 579 13.96 1.47 -9.64
N ALA A 580 13.71 0.59 -10.58
CA ALA A 580 14.77 -0.04 -11.38
C ALA A 580 14.30 -0.25 -12.82
N GLY A 581 15.22 -0.16 -13.78
CA GLY A 581 14.91 -0.26 -15.20
C GLY A 581 16.13 -0.45 -16.09
N PHE A 582 15.86 -0.67 -17.39
CA PHE A 582 16.87 -0.85 -18.45
C PHE A 582 16.38 -0.29 -19.78
#